data_53514ec0bba49b20591a267c4a6ad4ff
#
_entry.id   53514ec0bba49b20591a267c4a6ad4ff
#
_cell.length_a   1.000
_cell.length_b   1.000
_cell.length_c   1.000
_cell.angle_alpha   90.00
_cell.angle_beta   90.00
_cell.angle_gamma   90.00
#
_symmetry.space_group_name_H-M   'P 1'
#
loop_
_entity.id
_entity.type
_entity.pdbx_description
1 polymer ?
#
loop_
_entity_poly.entity_id
_entity_poly.type
_entity_poly.pdbx_seq_one_letter_code
_entity_poly.pdbx_strand_id
1 'polypeptide(L)'
;MTDEQTPTPEAPPPSNSWGAAPDPTPGTAGFAYADVPNRIFALIIDVIVLGIIGLVVGAVLGAIIGPVYDVKLDLQNVTAEVTTNYVALIVNLLATMAVSAAYWIYGWTRLRGSLGQKVLGMQVGNFPDGKTLTQDQAIRRWIALGGVFPIAQVVNQLPALGTLITLAILGYTIYLLYSTAKSPTKQGFHDKFANSVVVKSTRVV
;
A
#
# COMPACT_ATOMS: atom_id res chain seq x y z
N MET A 1 53.43 -44.60 10.32
CA MET A 1 52.21 -44.13 10.96
C MET A 1 52.26 -42.64 10.90
N THR A 2 51.63 -42.03 9.94
CA THR A 2 51.52 -40.59 9.78
C THR A 2 50.21 -40.17 10.43
N ASP A 3 50.31 -39.42 11.52
CA ASP A 3 49.15 -38.82 12.19
C ASP A 3 48.49 -37.81 11.25
N GLU A 4 47.35 -38.19 10.73
CA GLU A 4 46.45 -37.33 9.97
C GLU A 4 45.72 -36.41 10.97
N GLN A 5 46.27 -35.20 11.15
CA GLN A 5 45.62 -34.17 11.98
C GLN A 5 44.33 -33.73 11.31
N THR A 6 43.18 -34.14 11.86
CA THR A 6 41.88 -33.63 11.50
C THR A 6 41.86 -32.11 11.70
N PRO A 7 41.53 -31.30 10.69
CA PRO A 7 41.47 -29.86 10.88
C PRO A 7 40.41 -29.48 11.90
N THR A 8 40.79 -28.73 12.89
CA THR A 8 39.87 -28.18 13.93
C THR A 8 38.88 -27.25 13.20
N PRO A 9 37.57 -27.41 13.45
CA PRO A 9 36.60 -26.49 12.87
C PRO A 9 36.90 -25.05 13.29
N GLU A 10 37.08 -24.19 12.31
CA GLU A 10 37.30 -22.75 12.51
C GLU A 10 36.11 -22.17 13.28
N ALA A 11 36.35 -21.50 14.39
CA ALA A 11 35.32 -20.88 15.19
C ALA A 11 34.60 -19.83 14.33
N PRO A 12 33.25 -19.78 14.37
CA PRO A 12 32.48 -18.79 13.61
C PRO A 12 32.98 -17.38 14.00
N PRO A 13 33.10 -16.46 13.02
CA PRO A 13 33.52 -15.09 13.30
C PRO A 13 32.58 -14.44 14.34
N PRO A 14 33.10 -13.58 15.23
CA PRO A 14 32.28 -12.92 16.24
C PRO A 14 31.15 -12.16 15.57
N SER A 15 29.91 -12.48 15.95
CA SER A 15 28.73 -11.74 15.48
C SER A 15 28.84 -10.30 15.98
N ASN A 16 29.14 -9.36 15.08
CA ASN A 16 29.05 -7.94 15.36
C ASN A 16 27.57 -7.61 15.63
N SER A 17 27.18 -7.63 16.90
CA SER A 17 25.81 -7.40 17.33
C SER A 17 25.30 -5.96 17.14
N TRP A 18 26.15 -5.06 16.68
CA TRP A 18 25.84 -3.66 16.43
C TRP A 18 25.89 -3.36 14.93
N GLY A 19 24.73 -3.27 14.27
CA GLY A 19 24.60 -2.71 12.93
C GLY A 19 24.51 -3.68 11.76
N ALA A 20 24.51 -4.99 11.96
CA ALA A 20 24.16 -5.92 10.90
C ALA A 20 22.63 -5.82 10.65
N ALA A 21 22.26 -5.49 9.40
CA ALA A 21 20.85 -5.61 9.00
C ALA A 21 20.40 -7.05 9.24
N PRO A 22 19.18 -7.26 9.80
CA PRO A 22 18.69 -8.62 10.02
C PRO A 22 18.69 -9.38 8.70
N ASP A 23 19.10 -10.65 8.74
CA ASP A 23 19.12 -11.52 7.58
C ASP A 23 17.76 -11.49 6.86
N PRO A 24 17.74 -11.35 5.53
CA PRO A 24 16.50 -11.28 4.80
C PRO A 24 15.72 -12.60 4.98
N THR A 25 14.45 -12.50 5.35
CA THR A 25 13.59 -13.68 5.47
C THR A 25 13.49 -14.36 4.10
N PRO A 26 13.86 -15.65 3.98
CA PRO A 26 13.76 -16.39 2.73
C PRO A 26 12.35 -16.30 2.14
N GLY A 27 12.26 -16.02 0.86
CA GLY A 27 11.00 -15.79 0.17
C GLY A 27 10.74 -16.79 -0.95
N THR A 28 9.67 -16.56 -1.67
CA THR A 28 9.24 -17.35 -2.82
C THR A 28 10.24 -17.28 -3.96
N ALA A 29 10.52 -18.41 -4.59
CA ALA A 29 11.42 -18.53 -5.75
C ALA A 29 12.85 -18.02 -5.49
N GLY A 30 13.36 -18.14 -4.27
CA GLY A 30 14.72 -17.72 -3.89
C GLY A 30 14.88 -16.20 -3.72
N PHE A 31 13.81 -15.44 -3.63
CA PHE A 31 13.82 -14.02 -3.29
C PHE A 31 13.52 -13.81 -1.80
N ALA A 32 14.04 -12.73 -1.22
CA ALA A 32 13.69 -12.34 0.14
C ALA A 32 12.27 -11.74 0.20
N TYR A 33 11.54 -12.01 1.30
CA TYR A 33 10.28 -11.29 1.54
C TYR A 33 10.55 -9.81 1.83
N ALA A 34 9.70 -8.94 1.27
CA ALA A 34 9.80 -7.51 1.55
C ALA A 34 9.35 -7.23 3.00
N ASP A 35 10.21 -6.58 3.75
CA ASP A 35 9.97 -6.16 5.13
C ASP A 35 8.98 -4.99 5.22
N VAL A 36 8.40 -4.79 6.41
CA VAL A 36 7.37 -3.77 6.65
C VAL A 36 7.86 -2.35 6.36
N PRO A 37 9.05 -1.91 6.82
CA PRO A 37 9.53 -0.56 6.51
C PRO A 37 9.59 -0.24 5.02
N ASN A 38 10.13 -1.14 4.20
CA ASN A 38 10.19 -0.93 2.75
C ASN A 38 8.79 -0.84 2.12
N ARG A 39 7.82 -1.62 2.61
CA ARG A 39 6.43 -1.55 2.15
C ARG A 39 5.78 -0.21 2.51
N ILE A 40 6.08 0.32 3.70
CA ILE A 40 5.59 1.64 4.13
C ILE A 40 6.18 2.73 3.24
N PHE A 41 7.49 2.72 2.99
CA PHE A 41 8.12 3.71 2.11
C PHE A 41 7.57 3.62 0.67
N ALA A 42 7.36 2.42 0.14
CA ALA A 42 6.71 2.24 -1.15
C ALA A 42 5.30 2.87 -1.16
N LEU A 43 4.51 2.59 -0.13
CA LEU A 43 3.17 3.14 -0.01
C LEU A 43 3.17 4.66 0.05
N ILE A 44 4.13 5.27 0.77
CA ILE A 44 4.27 6.74 0.83
C ILE A 44 4.52 7.30 -0.57
N ILE A 45 5.44 6.70 -1.34
CA ILE A 45 5.71 7.12 -2.73
C ILE A 45 4.43 7.00 -3.58
N ASP A 46 3.73 5.87 -3.47
CA ASP A 46 2.50 5.61 -4.23
C ASP A 46 1.38 6.61 -3.86
N VAL A 47 1.24 6.95 -2.57
CA VAL A 47 0.27 7.94 -2.10
C VAL A 47 0.60 9.34 -2.64
N ILE A 48 1.87 9.72 -2.69
CA ILE A 48 2.30 10.99 -3.29
C ILE A 48 1.94 11.02 -4.78
N VAL A 49 2.26 9.95 -5.52
CA VAL A 49 1.94 9.86 -6.97
C VAL A 49 0.43 9.94 -7.21
N LEU A 50 -0.34 9.13 -6.47
CA LEU A 50 -1.81 9.15 -6.58
C LEU A 50 -2.41 10.48 -6.12
N GLY A 51 -1.81 11.14 -5.12
CA GLY A 51 -2.19 12.47 -4.67
C GLY A 51 -2.03 13.53 -5.77
N ILE A 52 -0.89 13.51 -6.47
CA ILE A 52 -0.66 14.43 -7.62
C ILE A 52 -1.67 14.15 -8.74
N ILE A 53 -1.87 12.89 -9.11
CA ILE A 53 -2.86 12.52 -10.12
C ILE A 53 -4.27 12.96 -9.68
N GLY A 54 -4.63 12.73 -8.42
CA GLY A 54 -5.90 13.11 -7.84
C GLY A 54 -6.14 14.62 -7.86
N LEU A 55 -5.12 15.42 -7.58
CA LEU A 55 -5.19 16.89 -7.69
C LEU A 55 -5.49 17.33 -9.12
N VAL A 56 -4.81 16.75 -10.11
CA VAL A 56 -5.05 17.08 -11.53
C VAL A 56 -6.46 16.68 -11.94
N VAL A 57 -6.89 15.47 -11.61
CA VAL A 57 -8.25 14.97 -11.92
C VAL A 57 -9.29 15.84 -11.22
N GLY A 58 -9.10 16.16 -9.94
CA GLY A 58 -10.02 17.03 -9.19
C GLY A 58 -10.11 18.44 -9.76
N ALA A 59 -9.01 19.03 -10.20
CA ALA A 59 -8.99 20.35 -10.84
C ALA A 59 -9.76 20.32 -12.17
N VAL A 60 -9.54 19.30 -13.01
CA VAL A 60 -10.26 19.16 -14.30
C VAL A 60 -11.76 18.97 -14.06
N LEU A 61 -12.14 18.08 -13.15
CA LEU A 61 -13.55 17.87 -12.82
C LEU A 61 -14.18 19.11 -12.20
N GLY A 62 -13.47 19.81 -11.31
CA GLY A 62 -13.94 21.06 -10.72
C GLY A 62 -14.18 22.16 -11.74
N ALA A 63 -13.37 22.22 -12.80
CA ALA A 63 -13.58 23.16 -13.90
C ALA A 63 -14.82 22.84 -14.79
N ILE A 64 -15.21 21.55 -14.87
CA ILE A 64 -16.31 21.09 -15.72
C ILE A 64 -17.65 21.11 -14.97
N ILE A 65 -17.68 20.59 -13.74
CA ILE A 65 -18.91 20.36 -12.97
C ILE A 65 -19.02 21.22 -11.70
N GLY A 66 -18.05 22.08 -11.47
CA GLY A 66 -17.93 22.90 -10.27
C GLY A 66 -17.23 22.19 -9.12
N PRO A 67 -16.84 22.95 -8.08
CA PRO A 67 -16.16 22.40 -6.91
C PRO A 67 -17.09 21.48 -6.10
N VAL A 68 -16.51 20.53 -5.35
CA VAL A 68 -17.24 19.67 -4.41
C VAL A 68 -17.81 20.48 -3.25
N TYR A 69 -17.02 21.43 -2.75
CA TYR A 69 -17.42 22.32 -1.66
C TYR A 69 -17.38 23.77 -2.14
N ASP A 70 -18.48 24.48 -1.96
CA ASP A 70 -18.56 25.93 -2.14
C ASP A 70 -18.60 26.58 -0.77
N VAL A 71 -17.63 27.46 -0.50
CA VAL A 71 -17.45 28.14 0.78
C VAL A 71 -17.75 29.62 0.60
N LYS A 72 -18.84 30.09 1.21
CA LYS A 72 -19.20 31.50 1.26
C LYS A 72 -18.82 32.06 2.62
N LEU A 73 -17.96 33.08 2.62
CA LEU A 73 -17.55 33.78 3.83
C LEU A 73 -18.41 35.04 4.02
N ASP A 74 -19.10 35.12 5.15
CA ASP A 74 -19.73 36.37 5.61
C ASP A 74 -18.75 37.06 6.59
N LEU A 75 -18.04 38.05 6.05
CA LEU A 75 -17.05 38.80 6.81
C LEU A 75 -17.67 39.76 7.82
N GLN A 76 -18.96 40.07 7.71
CA GLN A 76 -19.65 40.96 8.66
C GLN A 76 -20.02 40.21 9.93
N ASN A 77 -20.48 38.98 9.80
CA ASN A 77 -20.88 38.12 10.92
C ASN A 77 -19.79 37.11 11.33
N VAL A 78 -18.62 37.10 10.62
CA VAL A 78 -17.50 36.17 10.85
C VAL A 78 -18.00 34.71 10.78
N THR A 79 -18.87 34.40 9.83
CA THR A 79 -19.42 33.05 9.60
C THR A 79 -19.01 32.51 8.23
N ALA A 80 -18.95 31.18 8.13
CA ALA A 80 -18.70 30.48 6.86
C ALA A 80 -19.87 29.51 6.59
N GLU A 81 -20.47 29.64 5.43
CA GLU A 81 -21.46 28.67 4.93
C GLU A 81 -20.78 27.74 3.94
N VAL A 82 -20.86 26.45 4.19
CA VAL A 82 -20.31 25.42 3.31
C VAL A 82 -21.46 24.65 2.67
N THR A 83 -21.57 24.72 1.34
CA THR A 83 -22.54 23.92 0.58
C THR A 83 -21.83 22.81 -0.18
N THR A 84 -22.42 21.61 -0.20
CA THR A 84 -21.84 20.43 -0.88
C THR A 84 -22.55 20.19 -2.21
N ASN A 85 -21.76 20.18 -3.29
CA ASN A 85 -22.21 19.71 -4.59
C ASN A 85 -22.10 18.17 -4.65
N TYR A 86 -23.22 17.50 -4.36
CA TYR A 86 -23.24 16.02 -4.30
C TYR A 86 -22.94 15.36 -5.66
N VAL A 87 -23.27 16.00 -6.78
CA VAL A 87 -22.92 15.48 -8.11
C VAL A 87 -21.41 15.49 -8.29
N ALA A 88 -20.77 16.62 -7.99
CA ALA A 88 -19.32 16.74 -8.03
C ALA A 88 -18.64 15.75 -7.05
N LEU A 89 -19.19 15.57 -5.85
CA LEU A 89 -18.70 14.62 -4.85
C LEU A 89 -18.71 13.18 -5.38
N ILE A 90 -19.84 12.73 -5.94
CA ILE A 90 -19.97 11.36 -6.48
C ILE A 90 -19.07 11.15 -7.69
N VAL A 91 -19.02 12.11 -8.62
CA VAL A 91 -18.15 12.00 -9.80
C VAL A 91 -16.66 11.95 -9.39
N ASN A 92 -16.23 12.80 -8.44
CA ASN A 92 -14.87 12.75 -7.90
C ASN A 92 -14.56 11.42 -7.21
N LEU A 93 -15.49 10.89 -6.42
CA LEU A 93 -15.37 9.58 -5.78
C LEU A 93 -15.12 8.49 -6.82
N LEU A 94 -15.99 8.40 -7.84
CA LEU A 94 -15.87 7.37 -8.88
C LEU A 94 -14.58 7.52 -9.68
N ALA A 95 -14.20 8.75 -10.04
CA ALA A 95 -12.96 9.04 -10.74
C ALA A 95 -11.72 8.64 -9.89
N THR A 96 -11.70 9.00 -8.62
CA THR A 96 -10.61 8.65 -7.70
C THR A 96 -10.49 7.13 -7.53
N MET A 97 -11.61 6.43 -7.38
CA MET A 97 -11.62 4.96 -7.29
C MET A 97 -11.13 4.33 -8.60
N ALA A 98 -11.58 4.82 -9.76
CA ALA A 98 -11.15 4.30 -11.06
C ALA A 98 -9.66 4.51 -11.30
N VAL A 99 -9.13 5.71 -11.00
CA VAL A 99 -7.70 6.02 -11.10
C VAL A 99 -6.88 5.14 -10.17
N SER A 100 -7.30 5.01 -8.91
CA SER A 100 -6.64 4.14 -7.93
C SER A 100 -6.64 2.68 -8.38
N ALA A 101 -7.79 2.16 -8.82
CA ALA A 101 -7.90 0.80 -9.33
C ALA A 101 -6.99 0.57 -10.56
N ALA A 102 -7.02 1.48 -11.52
CA ALA A 102 -6.18 1.41 -12.71
C ALA A 102 -4.69 1.39 -12.34
N TYR A 103 -4.25 2.30 -11.47
CA TYR A 103 -2.87 2.40 -11.01
C TYR A 103 -2.38 1.11 -10.36
N TRP A 104 -3.10 0.61 -9.36
CA TRP A 104 -2.69 -0.56 -8.60
C TRP A 104 -2.83 -1.86 -9.39
N ILE A 105 -3.98 -2.08 -10.05
CA ILE A 105 -4.25 -3.32 -10.79
C ILE A 105 -3.29 -3.43 -11.98
N TYR A 106 -3.11 -2.35 -12.76
CA TYR A 106 -2.14 -2.35 -13.86
C TYR A 106 -0.71 -2.54 -13.35
N GLY A 107 -0.33 -1.82 -12.28
CA GLY A 107 0.99 -1.95 -11.67
C GLY A 107 1.29 -3.40 -11.28
N TRP A 108 0.39 -4.09 -10.60
CA TRP A 108 0.64 -5.46 -10.15
C TRP A 108 0.52 -6.50 -11.26
N THR A 109 -0.39 -6.34 -12.23
CA THR A 109 -0.61 -7.33 -13.28
C THR A 109 0.32 -7.18 -14.48
N ARG A 110 0.81 -5.98 -14.77
CA ARG A 110 1.66 -5.72 -15.93
C ARG A 110 3.11 -5.42 -15.53
N LEU A 111 3.31 -4.66 -14.48
CA LEU A 111 4.63 -4.20 -14.05
C LEU A 111 5.20 -5.01 -12.88
N ARG A 112 4.41 -5.93 -12.27
CA ARG A 112 4.77 -6.70 -11.08
C ARG A 112 5.07 -5.84 -9.85
N GLY A 113 4.50 -4.65 -9.78
CA GLY A 113 4.67 -3.72 -8.66
C GLY A 113 4.15 -2.33 -9.01
N SER A 114 3.77 -1.57 -8.01
CA SER A 114 3.50 -0.14 -8.11
C SER A 114 4.79 0.64 -8.37
N LEU A 115 4.70 1.94 -8.65
CA LEU A 115 5.89 2.79 -8.81
C LEU A 115 6.73 2.79 -7.54
N GLY A 116 6.12 2.98 -6.35
CA GLY A 116 6.86 2.97 -5.09
C GLY A 116 7.53 1.63 -4.81
N GLN A 117 6.86 0.51 -5.11
CA GLN A 117 7.45 -0.82 -4.99
C GLN A 117 8.64 -1.00 -5.94
N LYS A 118 8.52 -0.53 -7.17
CA LYS A 118 9.60 -0.60 -8.17
C LYS A 118 10.82 0.19 -7.77
N VAL A 119 10.63 1.44 -7.31
CA VAL A 119 11.73 2.32 -6.85
C VAL A 119 12.52 1.65 -5.72
N LEU A 120 11.86 0.88 -4.86
CA LEU A 120 12.51 0.17 -3.75
C LEU A 120 12.92 -1.28 -4.08
N GLY A 121 12.95 -1.65 -5.36
CA GLY A 121 13.37 -2.97 -5.81
C GLY A 121 12.45 -4.11 -5.39
N MET A 122 11.16 -3.82 -5.15
CA MET A 122 10.17 -4.83 -4.76
C MET A 122 9.33 -5.29 -5.94
N GLN A 123 8.87 -6.52 -5.85
CA GLN A 123 7.95 -7.12 -6.82
C GLN A 123 6.79 -7.80 -6.09
N VAL A 124 5.64 -7.77 -6.74
CA VAL A 124 4.44 -8.50 -6.29
C VAL A 124 4.22 -9.71 -7.19
N GLY A 125 3.94 -10.83 -6.58
CA GLY A 125 3.67 -12.07 -7.30
C GLY A 125 2.60 -12.91 -6.62
N ASN A 126 2.17 -13.95 -7.32
CA ASN A 126 1.31 -14.98 -6.78
C ASN A 126 2.05 -15.81 -5.72
N PHE A 127 1.38 -16.19 -4.66
CA PHE A 127 1.91 -17.14 -3.68
C PHE A 127 1.41 -18.56 -4.01
N PRO A 128 2.26 -19.61 -3.98
CA PRO A 128 3.68 -19.61 -3.59
C PRO A 128 4.67 -19.49 -4.78
N ASP A 129 4.22 -19.45 -6.02
CA ASP A 129 5.07 -19.65 -7.21
C ASP A 129 5.74 -18.37 -7.74
N GLY A 130 5.39 -17.20 -7.20
CA GLY A 130 5.94 -15.92 -7.60
C GLY A 130 5.56 -15.44 -9.01
N LYS A 131 4.63 -16.12 -9.71
CA LYS A 131 4.13 -15.66 -11.01
C LYS A 131 3.43 -14.32 -10.92
N THR A 132 3.19 -13.71 -12.06
CA THR A 132 2.41 -12.46 -12.15
C THR A 132 0.98 -12.67 -11.62
N LEU A 133 0.44 -11.70 -10.89
CA LEU A 133 -0.93 -11.76 -10.40
C LEU A 133 -1.93 -11.79 -11.54
N THR A 134 -3.01 -12.55 -11.36
CA THR A 134 -4.20 -12.44 -12.19
C THR A 134 -4.95 -11.12 -11.87
N GLN A 135 -5.83 -10.71 -12.78
CA GLN A 135 -6.66 -9.52 -12.53
C GLN A 135 -7.54 -9.68 -11.28
N ASP A 136 -8.14 -10.86 -11.08
CA ASP A 136 -8.95 -11.16 -9.89
C ASP A 136 -8.14 -11.02 -8.59
N GLN A 137 -6.93 -11.55 -8.55
CA GLN A 137 -6.04 -11.39 -7.40
C GLN A 137 -5.68 -9.92 -7.16
N ALA A 138 -5.40 -9.17 -8.22
CA ALA A 138 -5.08 -7.75 -8.10
C ALA A 138 -6.27 -6.92 -7.61
N ILE A 139 -7.49 -7.22 -8.08
CA ILE A 139 -8.73 -6.58 -7.61
C ILE A 139 -8.97 -6.90 -6.14
N ARG A 140 -8.90 -8.16 -5.73
CA ARG A 140 -9.04 -8.56 -4.32
C ARG A 140 -8.02 -7.85 -3.43
N ARG A 141 -6.77 -7.78 -3.89
CA ARG A 141 -5.71 -7.07 -3.18
C ARG A 141 -6.01 -5.59 -3.04
N TRP A 142 -6.45 -4.94 -4.12
CA TRP A 142 -6.81 -3.53 -4.12
C TRP A 142 -7.96 -3.24 -3.16
N ILE A 143 -9.03 -4.04 -3.17
CA ILE A 143 -10.15 -3.90 -2.23
C ILE A 143 -9.65 -4.04 -0.80
N ALA A 144 -8.89 -5.09 -0.49
CA ALA A 144 -8.38 -5.36 0.85
C ALA A 144 -7.28 -4.39 1.30
N LEU A 145 -6.60 -3.70 0.40
CA LEU A 145 -5.63 -2.65 0.75
C LEU A 145 -6.31 -1.29 1.06
N GLY A 146 -7.59 -1.19 0.83
CA GLY A 146 -8.36 0.01 1.10
C GLY A 146 -8.78 0.80 -0.14
N GLY A 147 -8.78 0.17 -1.32
CA GLY A 147 -9.22 0.80 -2.57
C GLY A 147 -10.66 1.34 -2.53
N VAL A 148 -11.46 0.88 -1.58
CA VAL A 148 -12.82 1.36 -1.34
C VAL A 148 -12.91 2.49 -0.31
N PHE A 149 -11.82 2.87 0.37
CA PHE A 149 -11.81 3.93 1.39
C PHE A 149 -12.33 5.29 0.89
N PRO A 150 -12.19 5.66 -0.39
CA PRO A 150 -12.79 6.90 -0.88
C PRO A 150 -14.30 7.00 -0.64
N ILE A 151 -15.01 5.89 -0.50
CA ILE A 151 -16.45 5.86 -0.14
C ILE A 151 -16.69 6.59 1.19
N ALA A 152 -15.73 6.58 2.10
CA ALA A 152 -15.81 7.33 3.36
C ALA A 152 -16.05 8.83 3.16
N GLN A 153 -15.64 9.41 2.04
CA GLN A 153 -15.89 10.83 1.74
C GLN A 153 -17.38 11.16 1.70
N VAL A 154 -18.21 10.24 1.20
CA VAL A 154 -19.67 10.42 1.17
C VAL A 154 -20.25 10.27 2.57
N VAL A 155 -19.80 9.27 3.33
CA VAL A 155 -20.33 9.00 4.67
C VAL A 155 -19.88 10.05 5.68
N ASN A 156 -18.72 10.67 5.46
CA ASN A 156 -18.20 11.76 6.30
C ASN A 156 -19.07 13.03 6.24
N GLN A 157 -20.04 13.11 5.29
CA GLN A 157 -21.06 14.17 5.33
C GLN A 157 -22.03 14.00 6.52
N LEU A 158 -22.04 12.83 7.16
CA LEU A 158 -22.84 12.53 8.35
C LEU A 158 -21.92 12.63 9.60
N PRO A 159 -21.99 13.71 10.41
CA PRO A 159 -20.96 14.04 11.41
C PRO A 159 -20.62 12.89 12.38
N ALA A 160 -21.64 12.21 12.91
CA ALA A 160 -21.42 11.11 13.86
C ALA A 160 -20.81 9.87 13.20
N LEU A 161 -21.24 9.51 11.98
CA LEU A 161 -20.76 8.34 11.24
C LEU A 161 -19.37 8.58 10.66
N GLY A 162 -19.07 9.81 10.23
CA GLY A 162 -17.76 10.17 9.69
C GLY A 162 -16.62 9.89 10.66
N THR A 163 -16.78 10.29 11.92
CA THR A 163 -15.77 10.03 12.96
C THR A 163 -15.58 8.53 13.19
N LEU A 164 -16.67 7.75 13.28
CA LEU A 164 -16.59 6.31 13.48
C LEU A 164 -15.89 5.61 12.30
N ILE A 165 -16.20 6.00 11.08
CA ILE A 165 -15.56 5.43 9.88
C ILE A 165 -14.08 5.80 9.82
N THR A 166 -13.72 7.02 10.14
CA THR A 166 -12.30 7.43 10.19
C THR A 166 -11.52 6.59 11.20
N LEU A 167 -12.07 6.36 12.38
CA LEU A 167 -11.46 5.48 13.39
C LEU A 167 -11.39 4.02 12.91
N ALA A 168 -12.42 3.52 12.22
CA ALA A 168 -12.42 2.18 11.66
C ALA A 168 -11.33 2.01 10.58
N ILE A 169 -11.17 2.98 9.68
CA ILE A 169 -10.10 2.99 8.66
C ILE A 169 -8.72 3.02 9.32
N LEU A 170 -8.54 3.85 10.34
CA LEU A 170 -7.28 3.89 11.09
C LEU A 170 -6.98 2.55 11.75
N GLY A 171 -7.96 1.96 12.45
CA GLY A 171 -7.81 0.65 13.07
C GLY A 171 -7.51 -0.45 12.05
N TYR A 172 -8.18 -0.42 10.90
CA TYR A 172 -7.90 -1.36 9.81
C TYR A 172 -6.49 -1.19 9.23
N THR A 173 -6.02 0.04 9.06
CA THR A 173 -4.66 0.33 8.59
C THR A 173 -3.62 -0.23 9.56
N ILE A 174 -3.81 -0.01 10.86
CA ILE A 174 -2.95 -0.59 11.92
C ILE A 174 -2.99 -2.11 11.85
N TYR A 175 -4.17 -2.71 11.68
CA TYR A 175 -4.32 -4.15 11.53
C TYR A 175 -3.57 -4.71 10.31
N LEU A 176 -3.60 -4.01 9.16
CA LEU A 176 -2.83 -4.42 7.97
C LEU A 176 -1.32 -4.45 8.25
N LEU A 177 -0.79 -3.43 8.92
CA LEU A 177 0.63 -3.38 9.29
C LEU A 177 0.98 -4.46 10.29
N TYR A 178 0.18 -4.63 11.33
CA TYR A 178 0.36 -5.66 12.35
C TYR A 178 0.36 -7.07 11.74
N SER A 179 -0.65 -7.37 10.90
CA SER A 179 -0.76 -8.69 10.26
C SER A 179 0.44 -8.99 9.35
N THR A 180 0.99 -7.97 8.68
CA THR A 180 2.19 -8.09 7.86
C THR A 180 3.43 -8.36 8.73
N ALA A 181 3.59 -7.62 9.82
CA ALA A 181 4.74 -7.74 10.71
C ALA A 181 4.81 -9.12 11.38
N LYS A 182 3.67 -9.65 11.82
CA LYS A 182 3.57 -10.94 12.52
C LYS A 182 3.64 -12.16 11.59
N SER A 183 3.41 -11.99 10.30
CA SER A 183 3.44 -13.11 9.35
C SER A 183 4.87 -13.59 9.08
N PRO A 184 5.16 -14.91 9.16
CA PRO A 184 6.46 -15.46 8.78
C PRO A 184 6.83 -15.16 7.32
N THR A 185 5.84 -15.14 6.43
CA THR A 185 5.97 -14.84 5.01
C THR A 185 5.84 -13.34 4.70
N LYS A 186 5.77 -12.50 5.74
CA LYS A 186 5.53 -11.05 5.61
C LYS A 186 4.28 -10.71 4.78
N GLN A 187 3.31 -11.62 4.72
CA GLN A 187 2.03 -11.39 4.07
C GLN A 187 1.05 -10.76 5.07
N GLY A 188 0.59 -9.56 4.77
CA GLY A 188 -0.52 -8.94 5.48
C GLY A 188 -1.86 -9.58 5.11
N PHE A 189 -2.93 -9.15 5.76
CA PHE A 189 -4.29 -9.62 5.44
C PHE A 189 -4.62 -9.45 3.94
N HIS A 190 -4.33 -8.27 3.38
CA HIS A 190 -4.54 -7.97 1.96
C HIS A 190 -3.74 -8.89 1.01
N ASP A 191 -2.54 -9.28 1.41
CA ASP A 191 -1.72 -10.23 0.65
C ASP A 191 -2.34 -11.63 0.67
N LYS A 192 -2.75 -12.11 1.86
CA LYS A 192 -3.35 -13.44 2.04
C LYS A 192 -4.70 -13.55 1.33
N PHE A 193 -5.54 -12.51 1.45
CA PHE A 193 -6.84 -12.44 0.80
C PHE A 193 -6.74 -12.53 -0.73
N ALA A 194 -5.68 -11.97 -1.29
CA ALA A 194 -5.39 -11.99 -2.72
C ALA A 194 -4.49 -13.16 -3.16
N ASN A 195 -4.09 -14.04 -2.25
CA ASN A 195 -3.08 -15.07 -2.50
C ASN A 195 -1.82 -14.50 -3.18
N SER A 196 -1.30 -13.40 -2.65
CA SER A 196 -0.18 -12.65 -3.20
C SER A 196 0.97 -12.52 -2.21
N VAL A 197 2.15 -12.20 -2.70
CA VAL A 197 3.34 -11.98 -1.89
C VAL A 197 4.15 -10.81 -2.44
N VAL A 198 4.85 -10.10 -1.58
CA VAL A 198 5.81 -9.06 -1.98
C VAL A 198 7.22 -9.51 -1.64
N VAL A 199 8.07 -9.52 -2.64
CA VAL A 199 9.47 -9.94 -2.52
C VAL A 199 10.39 -8.80 -2.96
N LYS A 200 11.63 -8.82 -2.46
CA LYS A 200 12.72 -7.99 -2.97
C LYS A 200 13.34 -8.66 -4.20
N SER A 201 13.81 -7.87 -5.15
CA SER A 201 14.50 -8.38 -6.35
C SER A 201 15.88 -8.98 -6.06
N THR A 202 16.43 -8.75 -4.87
CA THR A 202 17.70 -9.33 -4.43
C THR A 202 17.47 -10.81 -4.06
N ARG A 203 18.16 -11.71 -4.73
CA ARG A 203 18.14 -13.13 -4.38
C ARG A 203 18.84 -13.34 -3.05
N VAL A 204 18.26 -14.21 -2.21
CA VAL A 204 18.97 -14.80 -1.06
C VAL A 204 19.88 -15.88 -1.63
N VAL A 205 21.19 -15.73 -1.46
CA VAL A 205 22.20 -16.71 -1.88
C VAL A 205 22.31 -17.78 -0.81
#